data_ed23335fe63abe3d72e8883d2b406b71
#
_entry.id   ed23335fe63abe3d72e8883d2b406b71
#
_cell.length_a   1.000
_cell.length_b   1.000
_cell.length_c   1.000
_cell.angle_alpha   90.00
_cell.angle_beta   90.00
_cell.angle_gamma   90.00
#
_symmetry.space_group_name_H-M   'P 1'
#
loop_
_entity.id
_entity.type
_entity.pdbx_description
1 polymer ?
#
loop_
_entity_poly.entity_id
_entity_poly.type
_entity_poly.pdbx_seq_one_letter_code
_entity_poly.pdbx_strand_id
1 'polypeptide(L)'
;MLPFLKNPKHRLILASVVILGFMAIRLYAGGLSSLGGVLPKPQETEVAKPDSKIKITATTDLVQKIVYLKCNDEQTFRTKPADNLVGLNLNQVQKVYAGWTIDKFDTQVVEMNLKVDSYCREHANNMFIGVKDDHVAVYYGKPGPKAILKEMTQIPVNRLSTQDADEIKRGLSVQSREELLRTLEGLQSQ
;
A
#
# COMPACT_ATOMS: atom_id res chain seq x y z
N MET A 1 -35.97 -47.73 -4.61
CA MET A 1 -35.26 -49.01 -4.37
C MET A 1 -34.54 -49.38 -5.64
N LEU A 2 -33.24 -49.32 -5.70
CA LEU A 2 -32.43 -49.59 -6.89
C LEU A 2 -32.32 -51.12 -7.14
N PRO A 3 -32.76 -51.65 -8.28
CA PRO A 3 -32.82 -53.09 -8.54
C PRO A 3 -31.45 -53.77 -8.74
N PHE A 4 -30.37 -53.01 -8.77
CA PHE A 4 -28.99 -53.48 -9.05
C PHE A 4 -28.33 -54.28 -7.91
N LEU A 5 -28.89 -54.25 -6.69
CA LEU A 5 -28.27 -54.85 -5.49
C LEU A 5 -28.70 -56.29 -5.22
N LYS A 6 -29.51 -56.90 -6.11
CA LYS A 6 -30.06 -58.25 -5.90
C LYS A 6 -29.21 -59.42 -6.44
N ASN A 7 -28.14 -59.12 -7.20
CA ASN A 7 -27.30 -60.12 -7.83
C ASN A 7 -25.96 -60.29 -7.06
N PRO A 8 -25.67 -61.48 -6.52
CA PRO A 8 -24.48 -61.73 -5.68
C PRO A 8 -23.17 -61.42 -6.40
N LYS A 9 -23.13 -61.56 -7.74
CA LYS A 9 -21.94 -61.23 -8.54
C LYS A 9 -21.62 -59.71 -8.56
N HIS A 10 -22.62 -58.86 -8.53
CA HIS A 10 -22.42 -57.39 -8.48
C HIS A 10 -21.98 -56.89 -7.11
N ARG A 11 -22.36 -57.60 -6.04
CA ARG A 11 -21.88 -57.31 -4.68
C ARG A 11 -20.38 -57.57 -4.52
N LEU A 12 -19.88 -58.66 -5.15
CA LEU A 12 -18.45 -58.99 -5.15
C LEU A 12 -17.64 -57.99 -5.96
N ILE A 13 -18.13 -57.52 -7.10
CA ILE A 13 -17.47 -56.52 -7.94
C ILE A 13 -17.43 -55.16 -7.24
N LEU A 14 -18.51 -54.72 -6.59
CA LEU A 14 -18.57 -53.50 -5.81
C LEU A 14 -17.60 -53.53 -4.61
N ALA A 15 -17.49 -54.64 -3.90
CA ALA A 15 -16.59 -54.84 -2.80
C ALA A 15 -15.12 -54.77 -3.25
N SER A 16 -14.77 -55.35 -4.40
CA SER A 16 -13.41 -55.30 -4.93
C SER A 16 -12.98 -53.87 -5.39
N VAL A 17 -13.90 -53.10 -5.99
CA VAL A 17 -13.63 -51.72 -6.41
C VAL A 17 -13.42 -50.83 -5.20
N VAL A 18 -14.17 -50.99 -4.12
CA VAL A 18 -14.00 -50.22 -2.88
C VAL A 18 -12.66 -50.57 -2.21
N ILE A 19 -12.27 -51.83 -2.16
CA ILE A 19 -11.00 -52.27 -1.57
C ILE A 19 -9.79 -51.74 -2.38
N LEU A 20 -9.87 -51.78 -3.72
CA LEU A 20 -8.84 -51.24 -4.60
C LEU A 20 -8.76 -49.71 -4.49
N GLY A 21 -9.88 -49.00 -4.34
CA GLY A 21 -9.92 -47.57 -4.09
C GLY A 21 -9.25 -47.17 -2.78
N PHE A 22 -9.54 -47.91 -1.70
CA PHE A 22 -8.89 -47.65 -0.39
C PHE A 22 -7.39 -47.96 -0.41
N MET A 23 -6.97 -49.00 -1.16
CA MET A 23 -5.55 -49.35 -1.27
C MET A 23 -4.78 -48.31 -2.11
N ALA A 24 -5.39 -47.75 -3.16
CA ALA A 24 -4.83 -46.67 -3.96
C ALA A 24 -4.67 -45.37 -3.11
N ILE A 25 -5.67 -45.05 -2.29
CA ILE A 25 -5.59 -43.86 -1.38
C ILE A 25 -4.50 -44.06 -0.33
N ARG A 26 -4.29 -45.27 0.19
CA ARG A 26 -3.23 -45.57 1.15
C ARG A 26 -1.83 -45.50 0.51
N LEU A 27 -1.67 -45.94 -0.73
CA LEU A 27 -0.42 -45.86 -1.46
C LEU A 27 -0.11 -44.40 -1.86
N TYR A 28 -1.15 -43.61 -2.20
CA TYR A 28 -0.96 -42.16 -2.50
C TYR A 28 -0.65 -41.34 -1.25
N ALA A 29 -1.27 -41.67 -0.12
CA ALA A 29 -1.01 -41.01 1.16
C ALA A 29 0.32 -41.42 1.81
N GLY A 30 0.82 -42.65 1.51
CA GLY A 30 2.10 -43.14 2.04
C GLY A 30 3.34 -42.75 1.26
N GLY A 31 3.17 -42.25 0.03
CA GLY A 31 4.28 -41.86 -0.87
C GLY A 31 4.81 -40.44 -0.71
N LEU A 32 4.20 -39.59 0.13
CA LEU A 32 4.57 -38.17 0.28
C LEU A 32 5.41 -37.85 1.53
N SER A 33 5.97 -38.86 2.18
CA SER A 33 6.71 -38.69 3.45
C SER A 33 8.23 -38.70 3.32
N SER A 34 8.79 -38.52 2.11
CA SER A 34 10.25 -38.57 1.96
C SER A 34 10.81 -37.59 0.92
N LEU A 35 10.34 -36.35 0.89
CA LEU A 35 11.09 -35.22 0.36
C LEU A 35 11.05 -34.13 1.41
N GLY A 36 11.90 -34.28 2.41
CA GLY A 36 12.25 -33.24 3.38
C GLY A 36 13.00 -32.09 2.71
N GLY A 37 12.33 -31.41 1.78
CA GLY A 37 12.68 -30.07 1.39
C GLY A 37 12.27 -29.17 2.53
N VAL A 38 13.23 -28.70 3.31
CA VAL A 38 13.10 -27.61 4.27
C VAL A 38 12.66 -26.38 3.48
N LEU A 39 11.33 -26.21 3.30
CA LEU A 39 10.78 -24.91 2.98
C LEU A 39 11.17 -24.01 4.16
N PRO A 40 11.86 -22.88 3.94
CA PRO A 40 12.07 -21.94 5.01
C PRO A 40 10.66 -21.55 5.52
N LYS A 41 10.37 -21.96 6.75
CA LYS A 41 9.21 -21.48 7.50
C LYS A 41 9.25 -19.95 7.34
N PRO A 42 8.14 -19.29 6.91
CA PRO A 42 8.09 -17.84 7.01
C PRO A 42 8.53 -17.51 8.43
N GLN A 43 9.61 -16.77 8.60
CA GLN A 43 9.91 -16.18 9.88
C GLN A 43 8.73 -15.28 10.18
N GLU A 44 7.74 -15.80 10.90
CA GLU A 44 6.92 -14.97 11.76
C GLU A 44 7.93 -14.20 12.57
N THR A 45 8.13 -12.94 12.21
CA THR A 45 8.82 -12.00 13.07
C THR A 45 8.02 -12.03 14.36
N GLU A 46 8.54 -12.75 15.34
CA GLU A 46 7.97 -12.81 16.67
C GLU A 46 7.92 -11.37 17.13
N VAL A 47 6.75 -10.76 16.99
CA VAL A 47 6.47 -9.46 17.59
C VAL A 47 6.65 -9.71 19.07
N ALA A 48 7.79 -9.34 19.59
CA ALA A 48 8.15 -9.49 20.98
C ALA A 48 6.95 -9.00 21.81
N LYS A 49 6.41 -9.89 22.66
CA LYS A 49 5.33 -9.52 23.58
C LYS A 49 5.72 -8.20 24.22
N PRO A 50 4.88 -7.15 24.08
CA PRO A 50 5.25 -5.83 24.59
C PRO A 50 5.55 -5.94 26.07
N ASP A 51 6.81 -5.72 26.45
CA ASP A 51 7.18 -5.69 27.86
C ASP A 51 6.46 -4.47 28.49
N SER A 52 5.45 -4.75 29.29
CA SER A 52 4.65 -3.73 29.97
C SER A 52 5.46 -2.86 30.92
N LYS A 53 6.73 -3.22 31.16
CA LYS A 53 7.68 -2.48 32.01
C LYS A 53 8.33 -1.32 31.29
N ILE A 54 8.48 -1.38 29.95
CA ILE A 54 9.06 -0.27 29.18
C ILE A 54 8.06 0.89 29.14
N LYS A 55 8.56 2.09 29.46
CA LYS A 55 7.77 3.32 29.51
C LYS A 55 8.49 4.45 28.78
N ILE A 56 7.74 5.34 28.16
CA ILE A 56 8.26 6.58 27.61
C ILE A 56 8.85 7.44 28.72
N THR A 57 10.01 8.03 28.47
CA THR A 57 10.67 9.03 29.33
C THR A 57 10.68 10.38 28.63
N ALA A 58 10.97 11.46 29.36
CA ALA A 58 11.11 12.80 28.75
C ALA A 58 12.24 12.88 27.71
N THR A 59 13.20 11.96 27.76
CA THR A 59 14.34 11.88 26.81
C THR A 59 14.08 10.98 25.62
N THR A 60 13.03 10.18 25.62
CA THR A 60 12.65 9.30 24.51
C THR A 60 12.43 10.11 23.24
N ASP A 61 12.89 9.63 22.09
CA ASP A 61 12.55 10.24 20.80
C ASP A 61 11.28 9.60 20.23
N LEU A 62 10.32 10.41 19.82
CA LEU A 62 9.16 9.97 19.04
C LEU A 62 9.46 10.20 17.56
N VAL A 63 9.56 9.11 16.81
CA VAL A 63 9.76 9.12 15.36
C VAL A 63 8.44 8.74 14.71
N GLN A 64 7.80 9.70 14.07
CA GLN A 64 6.50 9.57 13.43
C GLN A 64 6.68 9.62 11.91
N LYS A 65 6.36 8.53 11.21
CA LYS A 65 6.43 8.43 9.76
C LYS A 65 5.02 8.43 9.19
N ILE A 66 4.70 9.36 8.30
CA ILE A 66 3.45 9.40 7.54
C ILE A 66 3.73 8.97 6.10
N VAL A 67 3.01 7.97 5.62
CA VAL A 67 3.08 7.47 4.25
C VAL A 67 1.81 7.87 3.50
N TYR A 68 1.95 8.66 2.46
CA TYR A 68 0.86 9.16 1.62
C TYR A 68 0.63 8.21 0.45
N LEU A 69 -0.47 7.46 0.48
CA LEU A 69 -0.71 6.38 -0.49
C LEU A 69 -0.96 6.87 -1.92
N LYS A 70 -1.47 8.10 -2.08
CA LYS A 70 -1.77 8.64 -3.42
C LYS A 70 -0.54 9.19 -4.16
N CYS A 71 0.54 9.47 -3.47
CA CYS A 71 1.77 9.98 -4.08
C CYS A 71 3.03 9.20 -3.71
N ASN A 72 2.90 8.15 -2.90
CA ASN A 72 4.01 7.35 -2.37
C ASN A 72 5.11 8.20 -1.72
N ASP A 73 4.73 9.37 -1.20
CA ASP A 73 5.62 10.27 -0.48
C ASP A 73 5.58 9.94 1.01
N GLU A 74 6.69 10.21 1.68
CA GLU A 74 6.83 9.95 3.11
C GLU A 74 7.31 11.22 3.83
N GLN A 75 6.74 11.47 5.00
CA GLN A 75 7.20 12.53 5.90
C GLN A 75 7.56 11.92 7.24
N THR A 76 8.73 12.25 7.76
CA THR A 76 9.19 11.79 9.06
C THR A 76 9.40 12.98 9.98
N PHE A 77 8.83 12.89 11.16
CA PHE A 77 8.96 13.86 12.24
C PHE A 77 9.67 13.21 13.41
N ARG A 78 10.61 13.90 14.02
CA ARG A 78 11.27 13.48 15.25
C ARG A 78 11.04 14.57 16.30
N THR A 79 10.40 14.19 17.39
CA THR A 79 10.03 15.10 18.48
C THR A 79 10.29 14.46 19.84
N LYS A 80 10.32 15.25 20.88
CA LYS A 80 10.25 14.74 22.25
C LYS A 80 8.78 14.52 22.65
N PRO A 81 8.51 13.60 23.56
CA PRO A 81 7.14 13.35 24.01
C PRO A 81 6.60 14.56 24.78
N ALA A 82 5.33 14.86 24.58
CA ALA A 82 4.62 15.78 25.46
C ALA A 82 4.47 15.15 26.86
N ASP A 83 4.30 15.99 27.88
CA ASP A 83 4.27 15.56 29.29
C ASP A 83 3.23 14.45 29.56
N ASN A 84 2.10 14.50 28.88
CA ASN A 84 1.03 13.52 29.00
C ASN A 84 1.39 12.14 28.45
N LEU A 85 2.46 12.00 27.70
CA LEU A 85 2.97 10.73 27.16
C LEU A 85 4.04 10.11 28.04
N VAL A 86 4.70 10.91 28.87
CA VAL A 86 5.75 10.43 29.77
C VAL A 86 5.17 9.47 30.80
N GLY A 87 5.83 8.32 30.98
CA GLY A 87 5.39 7.25 31.86
C GLY A 87 4.41 6.26 31.26
N LEU A 88 3.91 6.50 30.05
CA LEU A 88 3.03 5.57 29.36
C LEU A 88 3.80 4.36 28.83
N ASN A 89 3.17 3.19 28.89
CA ASN A 89 3.64 1.96 28.25
C ASN A 89 3.07 1.84 26.82
N LEU A 90 3.54 0.82 26.08
CA LEU A 90 3.13 0.56 24.69
C LEU A 90 1.59 0.55 24.52
N ASN A 91 0.87 -0.17 25.37
CA ASN A 91 -0.59 -0.29 25.24
C ASN A 91 -1.32 1.03 25.45
N GLN A 92 -0.79 1.87 26.33
CA GLN A 92 -1.35 3.20 26.59
C GLN A 92 -1.05 4.16 25.45
N VAL A 93 0.19 4.12 24.92
CA VAL A 93 0.60 4.91 23.75
C VAL A 93 -0.22 4.51 22.52
N GLN A 94 -0.42 3.21 22.29
CA GLN A 94 -1.25 2.73 21.19
C GLN A 94 -2.71 3.23 21.27
N LYS A 95 -3.24 3.44 22.46
CA LYS A 95 -4.58 4.04 22.62
C LYS A 95 -4.60 5.53 22.28
N VAL A 96 -3.53 6.26 22.62
CA VAL A 96 -3.39 7.68 22.27
C VAL A 96 -3.22 7.85 20.77
N TYR A 97 -2.42 6.99 20.15
CA TYR A 97 -2.14 6.98 18.72
C TYR A 97 -2.96 5.89 18.00
N ALA A 98 -4.27 5.88 18.23
CA ALA A 98 -5.17 4.99 17.51
C ALA A 98 -5.05 5.22 15.99
N GLY A 99 -4.86 4.15 15.20
CA GLY A 99 -4.63 4.23 13.76
C GLY A 99 -3.15 4.31 13.34
N TRP A 100 -2.23 4.58 14.26
CA TRP A 100 -0.80 4.43 14.03
C TRP A 100 -0.35 3.00 14.31
N THR A 101 0.61 2.52 13.54
CA THR A 101 1.32 1.27 13.83
C THR A 101 2.60 1.62 14.56
N ILE A 102 2.82 1.05 15.75
CA ILE A 102 4.07 1.23 16.48
C ILE A 102 5.02 0.11 16.06
N ASP A 103 6.08 0.47 15.33
CA ASP A 103 7.07 -0.47 14.81
C ASP A 103 8.15 -0.81 15.83
N LYS A 104 8.50 0.17 16.67
CA LYS A 104 9.50 0.02 17.72
C LYS A 104 9.08 0.77 18.97
N PHE A 105 9.28 0.17 20.14
CA PHE A 105 8.97 0.78 21.42
C PHE A 105 10.05 0.44 22.45
N ASP A 106 10.90 1.41 22.77
CA ASP A 106 11.89 1.29 23.83
C ASP A 106 12.04 2.63 24.59
N THR A 107 12.91 2.66 25.61
CA THR A 107 13.13 3.85 26.43
C THR A 107 13.83 4.99 25.69
N GLN A 108 14.53 4.71 24.59
CA GLN A 108 15.28 5.70 23.82
C GLN A 108 14.49 6.21 22.64
N VAL A 109 13.72 5.32 21.95
CA VAL A 109 12.97 5.68 20.75
C VAL A 109 11.65 4.91 20.66
N VAL A 110 10.60 5.62 20.24
CA VAL A 110 9.34 5.04 19.78
C VAL A 110 9.19 5.40 18.31
N GLU A 111 9.18 4.39 17.45
CA GLU A 111 8.97 4.54 16.01
C GLU A 111 7.56 4.11 15.68
N MET A 112 6.84 4.98 14.96
CA MET A 112 5.46 4.70 14.57
C MET A 112 5.20 5.21 13.15
N ASN A 113 4.34 4.50 12.42
CA ASN A 113 3.93 4.87 11.08
C ASN A 113 2.41 5.01 10.97
N LEU A 114 1.98 5.93 10.09
CA LEU A 114 0.61 6.15 9.71
C LEU A 114 0.50 6.13 8.19
N LYS A 115 -0.35 5.27 7.63
CA LYS A 115 -0.69 5.28 6.22
C LYS A 115 -1.98 6.07 6.01
N VAL A 116 -1.93 7.08 5.14
CA VAL A 116 -3.08 7.93 4.84
C VAL A 116 -3.42 7.87 3.35
N ASP A 117 -4.69 7.67 3.03
CA ASP A 117 -5.18 7.65 1.65
C ASP A 117 -5.38 9.09 1.14
N SER A 118 -4.28 9.82 1.03
CA SER A 118 -4.28 11.20 0.55
C SER A 118 -2.98 11.51 -0.20
N TYR A 119 -2.94 12.68 -0.84
CA TYR A 119 -1.71 13.29 -1.32
C TYR A 119 -0.98 13.98 -0.16
N CYS A 120 0.35 14.03 -0.22
CA CYS A 120 1.13 14.87 0.68
C CYS A 120 0.85 16.36 0.36
N ARG A 121 1.24 17.23 1.28
CA ARG A 121 0.98 18.68 1.16
C ARG A 121 1.55 19.28 -0.13
N GLU A 122 2.70 18.83 -0.57
CA GLU A 122 3.32 19.33 -1.80
C GLU A 122 2.44 18.99 -3.02
N HIS A 123 2.00 17.74 -3.17
CA HIS A 123 1.15 17.33 -4.27
C HIS A 123 -0.27 17.92 -4.18
N ALA A 124 -0.82 18.05 -2.98
CA ALA A 124 -2.17 18.58 -2.80
C ALA A 124 -2.27 20.08 -3.14
N ASN A 125 -1.23 20.85 -2.83
CA ASN A 125 -1.24 22.31 -2.96
C ASN A 125 -0.62 22.83 -4.25
N ASN A 126 0.07 22.00 -5.02
CA ASN A 126 0.72 22.43 -6.26
C ASN A 126 0.12 21.68 -7.45
N MET A 127 -0.10 22.39 -8.52
CA MET A 127 -0.50 21.85 -9.82
C MET A 127 0.28 22.56 -10.91
N PHE A 128 0.48 21.89 -12.01
CA PHE A 128 1.04 22.47 -13.22
C PHE A 128 0.44 21.84 -14.47
N ILE A 129 0.51 22.58 -15.58
CA ILE A 129 0.15 22.10 -16.91
C ILE A 129 1.43 21.63 -17.57
N GLY A 130 1.42 20.43 -18.11
CA GLY A 130 2.54 19.80 -18.81
C GLY A 130 2.09 19.04 -20.04
N VAL A 131 2.94 18.15 -20.55
CA VAL A 131 2.66 17.34 -21.75
C VAL A 131 2.62 15.86 -21.37
N LYS A 132 1.64 15.15 -21.92
CA LYS A 132 1.54 13.69 -21.87
C LYS A 132 1.03 13.19 -23.23
N ASP A 133 1.76 12.27 -23.85
CA ASP A 133 1.37 11.64 -25.11
C ASP A 133 0.90 12.65 -26.18
N ASP A 134 1.72 13.70 -26.42
CA ASP A 134 1.46 14.82 -27.34
C ASP A 134 0.22 15.67 -27.04
N HIS A 135 -0.36 15.54 -25.85
CA HIS A 135 -1.49 16.36 -25.41
C HIS A 135 -1.11 17.15 -24.17
N VAL A 136 -1.82 18.26 -23.99
CA VAL A 136 -1.76 19.04 -22.74
C VAL A 136 -2.33 18.19 -21.60
N ALA A 137 -1.65 18.17 -20.49
CA ALA A 137 -2.07 17.40 -19.32
C ALA A 137 -1.85 18.19 -18.02
N VAL A 138 -2.67 17.92 -17.02
CA VAL A 138 -2.59 18.53 -15.70
C VAL A 138 -1.96 17.55 -14.74
N TYR A 139 -1.07 18.04 -13.90
CA TYR A 139 -0.34 17.25 -12.90
C TYR A 139 -0.51 17.82 -11.50
N TYR A 140 -0.47 16.94 -10.51
CA TYR A 140 -0.24 17.30 -9.11
C TYR A 140 1.26 17.40 -8.82
N GLY A 141 1.62 18.32 -7.91
CA GLY A 141 3.00 18.55 -7.49
C GLY A 141 3.69 19.62 -8.33
N LYS A 142 5.01 19.60 -8.29
CA LYS A 142 5.87 20.49 -9.11
C LYS A 142 6.36 19.74 -10.34
N PRO A 143 6.74 20.48 -11.42
CA PRO A 143 7.37 19.86 -12.57
C PRO A 143 8.60 19.03 -12.15
N GLY A 144 8.65 17.77 -12.57
CA GLY A 144 9.75 16.86 -12.22
C GLY A 144 9.33 15.39 -12.12
N PRO A 145 10.25 14.51 -11.71
CA PRO A 145 10.07 13.06 -11.75
C PRO A 145 9.00 12.54 -10.76
N LYS A 146 8.65 13.33 -9.76
CA LYS A 146 7.60 12.98 -8.79
C LYS A 146 6.21 13.52 -9.16
N ALA A 147 6.06 14.18 -10.30
CA ALA A 147 4.78 14.69 -10.76
C ALA A 147 3.78 13.56 -11.00
N ILE A 148 2.55 13.74 -10.58
CA ILE A 148 1.48 12.76 -10.70
C ILE A 148 0.45 13.26 -11.67
N LEU A 149 0.19 12.51 -12.73
CA LEU A 149 -0.84 12.84 -13.69
C LEU A 149 -2.20 12.93 -12.99
N LYS A 150 -2.83 14.09 -13.11
CA LYS A 150 -4.18 14.34 -12.61
C LYS A 150 -5.21 14.08 -13.70
N GLU A 151 -4.97 14.64 -14.88
CA GLU A 151 -5.96 14.68 -15.96
C GLU A 151 -5.25 14.87 -17.30
N MET A 152 -5.71 14.17 -18.34
CA MET A 152 -5.35 14.45 -19.73
C MET A 152 -6.44 15.28 -20.38
N THR A 153 -6.04 16.30 -21.16
CA THR A 153 -6.96 17.08 -21.97
C THR A 153 -7.03 16.56 -23.40
N GLN A 154 -7.95 17.09 -24.20
CA GLN A 154 -8.03 16.81 -25.64
C GLN A 154 -7.28 17.87 -26.48
N ILE A 155 -6.46 18.72 -25.85
CA ILE A 155 -5.72 19.78 -26.52
C ILE A 155 -4.39 19.22 -27.04
N PRO A 156 -4.20 19.04 -28.35
CA PRO A 156 -2.96 18.54 -28.91
C PRO A 156 -1.89 19.65 -28.88
N VAL A 157 -0.68 19.31 -28.42
CA VAL A 157 0.44 20.29 -28.29
C VAL A 157 0.84 20.92 -29.63
N ASN A 158 0.68 20.19 -30.73
CA ASN A 158 1.04 20.68 -32.07
C ASN A 158 0.13 21.80 -32.61
N ARG A 159 -1.00 22.08 -31.94
CA ARG A 159 -1.87 23.23 -32.27
C ARG A 159 -1.52 24.51 -31.55
N LEU A 160 -0.71 24.40 -30.50
CA LEU A 160 -0.32 25.53 -29.68
C LEU A 160 0.71 26.40 -30.39
N SER A 161 0.77 27.68 -30.01
CA SER A 161 1.89 28.53 -30.38
C SER A 161 3.20 27.91 -29.91
N THR A 162 4.32 28.18 -30.60
CA THR A 162 5.64 27.70 -30.19
C THR A 162 5.98 28.10 -28.77
N GLN A 163 5.61 29.32 -28.38
CA GLN A 163 5.88 29.86 -27.06
C GLN A 163 5.12 29.06 -25.98
N ASP A 164 3.81 28.83 -26.16
CA ASP A 164 2.98 28.08 -25.19
C ASP A 164 3.41 26.63 -25.12
N ALA A 165 3.70 26.01 -26.26
CA ALA A 165 4.18 24.64 -26.29
C ALA A 165 5.50 24.46 -25.50
N ASP A 166 6.43 25.39 -25.62
CA ASP A 166 7.70 25.36 -24.90
C ASP A 166 7.52 25.63 -23.40
N GLU A 167 6.61 26.51 -23.02
CA GLU A 167 6.26 26.78 -21.63
C GLU A 167 5.63 25.55 -20.95
N ILE A 168 4.67 24.92 -21.61
CA ILE A 168 4.00 23.73 -21.11
C ILE A 168 4.95 22.53 -21.04
N LYS A 169 5.88 22.37 -21.98
CA LYS A 169 6.91 21.31 -21.92
C LYS A 169 7.82 21.48 -20.69
N ARG A 170 8.09 22.72 -20.26
CA ARG A 170 8.84 23.00 -19.03
C ARG A 170 8.00 22.80 -17.77
N GLY A 171 6.69 22.80 -17.90
CA GLY A 171 5.74 22.72 -16.80
C GLY A 171 5.28 24.09 -16.33
N LEU A 172 4.09 24.52 -16.79
CA LEU A 172 3.46 25.77 -16.40
C LEU A 172 2.75 25.63 -15.06
N SER A 173 3.36 26.13 -13.98
CA SER A 173 2.76 26.10 -12.65
C SER A 173 1.54 26.99 -12.55
N VAL A 174 0.50 26.52 -11.87
CA VAL A 174 -0.75 27.26 -11.63
C VAL A 174 -1.03 27.33 -10.13
N GLN A 175 -1.49 28.51 -9.67
CA GLN A 175 -1.66 28.80 -8.25
C GLN A 175 -3.08 28.46 -7.74
N SER A 176 -4.05 28.36 -8.65
CA SER A 176 -5.44 28.09 -8.29
C SER A 176 -6.15 27.26 -9.36
N ARG A 177 -7.30 26.73 -8.99
CA ARG A 177 -8.18 26.03 -9.93
C ARG A 177 -8.72 26.96 -11.00
N GLU A 178 -9.01 28.20 -10.63
CA GLU A 178 -9.53 29.24 -11.54
C GLU A 178 -8.50 29.60 -12.61
N GLU A 179 -7.24 29.75 -12.19
CA GLU A 179 -6.11 29.98 -13.10
C GLU A 179 -5.91 28.79 -14.04
N LEU A 180 -5.96 27.56 -13.50
CA LEU A 180 -5.87 26.34 -14.30
C LEU A 180 -6.94 26.33 -15.41
N LEU A 181 -8.22 26.54 -15.06
CA LEU A 181 -9.31 26.51 -16.03
C LEU A 181 -9.15 27.61 -17.09
N ARG A 182 -8.84 28.84 -16.68
CA ARG A 182 -8.62 29.97 -17.60
C ARG A 182 -7.47 29.68 -18.57
N THR A 183 -6.37 29.11 -18.07
CA THR A 183 -5.24 28.75 -18.92
C THR A 183 -5.62 27.66 -19.92
N LEU A 184 -6.30 26.61 -19.49
CA LEU A 184 -6.76 25.55 -20.38
C LEU A 184 -7.74 26.06 -21.45
N GLU A 185 -8.68 26.94 -21.09
CA GLU A 185 -9.58 27.59 -22.04
C GLU A 185 -8.81 28.42 -23.08
N GLY A 186 -7.80 29.19 -22.64
CA GLY A 186 -6.92 29.93 -23.53
C GLY A 186 -6.16 29.05 -24.52
N LEU A 187 -5.64 27.90 -24.06
CA LEU A 187 -4.94 26.95 -24.92
C LEU A 187 -5.87 26.21 -25.88
N GLN A 188 -7.12 26.00 -25.51
CA GLN A 188 -8.12 25.34 -26.36
C GLN A 188 -8.63 26.25 -27.48
N SER A 189 -8.55 27.59 -27.32
CA SER A 189 -9.04 28.57 -28.27
C SER A 189 -8.04 28.90 -29.38
N GLN A 190 -6.88 28.33 -29.40
CA GLN A 190 -5.88 28.44 -30.45
C GLN A 190 -6.14 27.41 -31.55
#